data_6b05ec9b5361b3bdb978b831c1cbe01a
#
_entry.id   6b05ec9b5361b3bdb978b831c1cbe01a
#
_cell.length_a   1.000
_cell.length_b   1.000
_cell.length_c   1.000
_cell.angle_alpha   90.00
_cell.angle_beta   90.00
_cell.angle_gamma   90.00
#
_symmetry.space_group_name_H-M   'P 1'
#
loop_
_entity.id
_entity.type
_entity.pdbx_description
1 polymer ?
#
loop_
_entity_poly.entity_id
_entity_poly.type
_entity_poly.pdbx_seq_one_letter_code
_entity_poly.pdbx_strand_id
1 'polypeptide(L)'
;MNKSESRYFNTAVRFNKALLSLLEKKPFEYITISEICEKAEVNRSTFYLHYENTSDLLKETTTYVLDNFTSYFSVDAESIIAQFAN
;
A
#
# COMPACT_ATOMS: atom_id res chain seq x y z
N MET A 1 0.40 21.01 0.56
CA MET A 1 -0.58 20.07 1.13
C MET A 1 -0.98 20.54 2.53
N ASN A 2 -2.29 20.59 2.80
CA ASN A 2 -2.76 21.01 4.12
C ASN A 2 -2.73 19.81 5.09
N LYS A 3 -3.01 20.08 6.39
CA LYS A 3 -2.95 19.05 7.42
C LYS A 3 -3.92 17.89 7.18
N SER A 4 -5.12 18.17 6.67
CA SER A 4 -6.13 17.13 6.40
C SER A 4 -5.67 16.18 5.31
N GLU A 5 -5.13 16.71 4.24
CA GLU A 5 -4.63 15.90 3.12
C GLU A 5 -3.43 15.07 3.55
N SER A 6 -2.52 15.67 4.33
CA SER A 6 -1.35 14.96 4.85
C SER A 6 -1.76 13.82 5.77
N ARG A 7 -2.74 14.05 6.63
CA ARG A 7 -3.26 13.03 7.55
C ARG A 7 -3.90 11.89 6.79
N TYR A 8 -4.73 12.21 5.78
CA TYR A 8 -5.38 11.22 4.95
C TYR A 8 -4.35 10.35 4.24
N PHE A 9 -3.35 10.98 3.63
CA PHE A 9 -2.28 10.27 2.94
C PHE A 9 -1.51 9.35 3.89
N ASN A 10 -1.14 9.86 5.07
CA ASN A 10 -0.38 9.07 6.03
C ASN A 10 -1.19 7.86 6.53
N THR A 11 -2.49 8.03 6.72
CA THR A 11 -3.36 6.93 7.12
C THR A 11 -3.44 5.88 6.02
N ALA A 12 -3.55 6.31 4.76
CA ALA A 12 -3.56 5.40 3.62
C ALA A 12 -2.26 4.58 3.56
N VAL A 13 -1.11 5.22 3.79
CA VAL A 13 0.18 4.53 3.82
C VAL A 13 0.19 3.46 4.91
N ARG A 14 -0.36 3.77 6.09
CA ARG A 14 -0.44 2.80 7.19
C ARG A 14 -1.26 1.58 6.80
N PHE A 15 -2.39 1.77 6.11
CA PHE A 15 -3.20 0.66 5.64
C PHE A 15 -2.45 -0.17 4.60
N ASN A 16 -1.77 0.47 3.66
CA ASN A 16 -1.00 -0.24 2.64
C ASN A 16 0.11 -1.09 3.25
N LYS A 17 0.85 -0.52 4.19
CA LYS A 17 1.91 -1.26 4.89
C LYS A 17 1.35 -2.41 5.72
N ALA A 18 0.18 -2.20 6.36
CA ALA A 18 -0.47 -3.24 7.13
C ALA A 18 -0.87 -4.43 6.24
N LEU A 19 -1.45 -4.14 5.08
CA LEU A 19 -1.82 -5.21 4.15
C LEU A 19 -0.59 -5.97 3.67
N LEU A 20 0.48 -5.27 3.31
CA LEU A 20 1.72 -5.93 2.88
C LEU A 20 2.29 -6.83 3.96
N SER A 21 2.27 -6.37 5.21
CA SER A 21 2.73 -7.17 6.34
C SER A 21 1.91 -8.45 6.52
N LEU A 22 0.59 -8.34 6.39
CA LEU A 22 -0.29 -9.49 6.52
C LEU A 22 -0.14 -10.47 5.36
N LEU A 23 0.12 -9.97 4.16
CA LEU A 23 0.33 -10.81 2.98
C LEU A 23 1.58 -11.67 3.09
N GLU A 24 2.54 -11.27 3.91
CA GLU A 24 3.72 -12.10 4.18
C GLU A 24 3.36 -13.36 4.97
N LYS A 25 2.23 -13.33 5.69
CA LYS A 25 1.85 -14.40 6.60
C LYS A 25 0.75 -15.30 6.07
N LYS A 26 -0.15 -14.76 5.22
CA LYS A 26 -1.28 -15.54 4.72
C LYS A 26 -1.83 -14.95 3.42
N PRO A 27 -2.56 -15.78 2.63
CA PRO A 27 -3.16 -15.33 1.39
C PRO A 27 -4.18 -14.22 1.62
N PHE A 28 -4.33 -13.35 0.63
CA PHE A 28 -5.23 -12.20 0.69
C PHE A 28 -6.67 -12.60 1.06
N GLU A 29 -7.16 -13.71 0.53
CA GLU A 29 -8.54 -14.14 0.75
C GLU A 29 -8.85 -14.44 2.22
N TYR A 30 -7.84 -14.64 3.05
CA TYR A 30 -8.02 -14.90 4.49
C TYR A 30 -7.76 -13.67 5.35
N ILE A 31 -7.42 -12.53 4.73
CA ILE A 31 -7.15 -11.29 5.46
C ILE A 31 -8.45 -10.52 5.66
N THR A 32 -8.72 -10.16 6.91
CA THR A 32 -9.97 -9.44 7.27
C THR A 32 -9.69 -7.95 7.48
N ILE A 33 -10.76 -7.15 7.37
CA ILE A 33 -10.68 -5.71 7.65
C ILE A 33 -10.22 -5.48 9.09
N SER A 34 -10.70 -6.29 10.03
CA SER A 34 -10.31 -6.18 11.44
C SER A 34 -8.81 -6.36 11.64
N GLU A 35 -8.23 -7.34 10.95
CA GLU A 35 -6.78 -7.59 11.03
C GLU A 35 -5.99 -6.42 10.45
N ILE A 36 -6.45 -5.88 9.32
CA ILE A 36 -5.81 -4.73 8.69
C ILE A 36 -5.83 -3.53 9.62
N CYS A 37 -6.98 -3.25 10.21
CA CYS A 37 -7.14 -2.11 11.13
C CYS A 37 -6.28 -2.29 12.38
N GLU A 38 -6.24 -3.49 12.93
CA GLU A 38 -5.41 -3.77 14.09
C GLU A 38 -3.93 -3.57 13.76
N LYS A 39 -3.48 -4.08 12.62
CA LYS A 39 -2.08 -3.95 12.21
C LYS A 39 -1.72 -2.50 11.91
N ALA A 40 -2.63 -1.75 11.29
CA ALA A 40 -2.41 -0.34 10.98
C ALA A 40 -2.58 0.56 12.19
N GLU A 41 -3.16 0.05 13.27
CA GLU A 41 -3.49 0.81 14.47
C GLU A 41 -4.47 1.94 14.16
N VAL A 42 -5.47 1.64 13.35
CA VAL A 42 -6.51 2.59 12.93
C VAL A 42 -7.86 1.89 13.12
N ASN A 43 -8.88 2.65 13.48
CA ASN A 43 -10.19 2.05 13.72
C ASN A 43 -10.92 1.73 12.40
N ARG A 44 -11.94 0.89 12.53
CA ARG A 44 -12.69 0.36 11.40
C ARG A 44 -13.46 1.45 10.64
N SER A 45 -13.99 2.44 11.36
CA SER A 45 -14.71 3.54 10.70
C SER A 45 -13.78 4.34 9.80
N THR A 46 -12.53 4.50 10.20
CA THR A 46 -11.53 5.16 9.37
C THR A 46 -11.23 4.35 8.12
N PHE A 47 -11.17 3.01 8.22
CA PHE A 47 -11.00 2.17 7.05
C PHE A 47 -12.07 2.47 6.00
N TYR A 48 -13.34 2.55 6.42
CA TYR A 48 -14.46 2.78 5.49
C TYR A 48 -14.51 4.20 4.93
N LEU A 49 -13.76 5.14 5.49
CA LEU A 49 -13.57 6.45 4.87
C LEU A 49 -12.64 6.37 3.65
N HIS A 50 -11.76 5.38 3.61
CA HIS A 50 -10.78 5.21 2.54
C HIS A 50 -11.19 4.15 1.53
N TYR A 51 -11.81 3.06 1.96
CA TYR A 51 -12.07 1.88 1.13
C TYR A 51 -13.44 1.32 1.42
N GLU A 52 -14.07 0.72 0.40
CA GLU A 52 -15.33 0.03 0.58
C GLU A 52 -15.12 -1.40 1.10
N ASN A 53 -14.01 -2.01 0.69
CA ASN A 53 -13.69 -3.39 1.05
C ASN A 53 -12.20 -3.64 0.94
N THR A 54 -11.78 -4.87 1.23
CA THR A 54 -10.37 -5.23 1.18
C THR A 54 -9.82 -5.20 -0.25
N SER A 55 -10.66 -5.47 -1.25
CA SER A 55 -10.23 -5.43 -2.65
C SER A 55 -9.83 -4.02 -3.09
N ASP A 56 -10.56 -3.01 -2.61
CA ASP A 56 -10.22 -1.61 -2.89
C ASP A 56 -8.84 -1.27 -2.33
N LEU A 57 -8.57 -1.73 -1.10
CA LEU A 57 -7.25 -1.53 -0.50
C LEU A 57 -6.17 -2.26 -1.31
N LEU A 58 -6.45 -3.49 -1.75
CA LEU A 58 -5.47 -4.24 -2.53
C LEU A 58 -5.09 -3.52 -3.80
N LYS A 59 -6.06 -2.92 -4.49
CA LYS A 59 -5.79 -2.14 -5.70
C LYS A 59 -4.85 -0.99 -5.42
N GLU A 60 -5.11 -0.24 -4.34
CA GLU A 60 -4.25 0.87 -3.94
C GLU A 60 -2.87 0.36 -3.53
N THR A 61 -2.82 -0.75 -2.79
CA THR A 61 -1.56 -1.33 -2.35
C THR A 61 -0.70 -1.75 -3.54
N THR A 62 -1.31 -2.30 -4.58
CA THR A 62 -0.59 -2.65 -5.80
C THR A 62 0.06 -1.41 -6.42
N THR A 63 -0.69 -0.32 -6.53
CA THR A 63 -0.16 0.94 -7.03
C THR A 63 0.94 1.47 -6.12
N TYR A 64 0.74 1.41 -4.82
CA TYR A 64 1.71 1.85 -3.82
C TYR A 64 3.04 1.11 -3.97
N VAL A 65 2.99 -0.21 -4.13
CA VAL A 65 4.18 -1.04 -4.29
C VAL A 65 4.90 -0.67 -5.59
N LEU A 66 4.16 -0.53 -6.69
CA LEU A 66 4.76 -0.18 -7.98
C LEU A 66 5.42 1.20 -7.95
N ASP A 67 4.76 2.19 -7.36
CA ASP A 67 5.28 3.54 -7.24
C ASP A 67 6.56 3.57 -6.41
N ASN A 68 6.56 2.87 -5.27
CA ASN A 68 7.72 2.83 -4.39
C ASN A 68 8.86 2.02 -4.99
N PHE A 69 8.52 0.94 -5.69
CA PHE A 69 9.51 0.14 -6.39
C PHE A 69 10.19 0.97 -7.48
N THR A 70 9.40 1.66 -8.30
CA THR A 70 9.91 2.51 -9.37
C THR A 70 10.81 3.62 -8.82
N SER A 71 10.35 4.28 -7.75
CA SER A 71 11.11 5.33 -7.09
C SER A 71 12.43 4.81 -6.53
N TYR A 72 12.40 3.61 -5.96
CA TYR A 72 13.57 3.00 -5.33
C TYR A 72 14.60 2.54 -6.34
N PHE A 73 14.14 2.00 -7.47
CA PHE A 73 15.00 1.37 -8.49
C PHE A 73 15.11 2.18 -9.78
N SER A 74 14.67 3.43 -9.82
CA SER A 74 14.64 4.21 -11.05
C SER A 74 15.99 4.29 -11.76
N VAL A 75 17.07 4.54 -11.02
CA VAL A 75 18.42 4.62 -11.60
C VAL A 75 18.87 3.25 -12.10
N ASP A 76 18.64 2.23 -11.29
CA ASP A 76 19.03 0.86 -11.65
C ASP A 76 18.22 0.34 -12.84
N ALA A 77 16.94 0.70 -12.91
CA ALA A 77 16.09 0.31 -14.04
C ALA A 77 16.61 0.90 -15.35
N GLU A 78 17.04 2.15 -15.34
CA GLU A 78 17.61 2.79 -16.51
C GLU A 78 18.92 2.10 -16.95
N SER A 79 19.75 1.75 -15.97
CA SER A 79 20.98 1.02 -16.24
C SER A 79 20.72 -0.34 -16.86
N ILE A 80 19.73 -1.06 -16.34
CA ILE A 80 19.34 -2.38 -16.85
C ILE A 80 18.82 -2.27 -18.28
N ILE A 81 17.95 -1.29 -18.53
CA ILE A 81 17.40 -1.04 -19.86
C ILE A 81 18.54 -0.71 -20.86
N ALA A 82 19.47 0.11 -20.44
CA ALA A 82 20.62 0.46 -21.28
C ALA A 82 21.46 -0.76 -21.63
N GLN A 83 21.64 -1.69 -20.69
CA GLN A 83 22.36 -2.93 -20.94
C GLN A 83 21.65 -3.81 -21.95
N PHE A 84 20.33 -3.89 -21.87
CA PHE A 84 19.54 -4.69 -22.81
C PHE A 84 19.42 -4.05 -24.19
N ALA A 85 19.54 -2.73 -24.27
CA ALA A 85 19.46 -1.99 -25.54
C ALA A 85 20.70 -2.16 -26.40
N ASN A 86 21.77 -2.59 -25.82
CA ASN A 86 23.01 -2.84 -26.52
C ASN A 86 23.16 -4.35 -26.83
#